data_a6aeb4e7eb8fa80f06dbbf28d15497c1
#
_entry.id   a6aeb4e7eb8fa80f06dbbf28d15497c1
#
_cell.length_a   1.000
_cell.length_b   1.000
_cell.length_c   1.000
_cell.angle_alpha   90.00
_cell.angle_beta   90.00
_cell.angle_gamma   90.00
#
_symmetry.space_group_name_H-M   'P 1'
#
loop_
_entity.id
_entity.type
_entity.pdbx_description
1 polymer ?
#
loop_
_entity_poly.entity_id
_entity_poly.type
_entity_poly.pdbx_seq_one_letter_code
_entity_poly.pdbx_strand_id
1 'polypeptide(L)'
;YEIPNVPVVFEKNQWGLPDKDWVPRNSDDKYEGILMSLRFGLANSINTITAYIMKQFGPHSVLDLAKKMGISSKLDPVPSICLGTFDLSVYEMVGAYSTFVNKGIWTEPIIVTRIEDKNGILLQDFAPKTNEAMSEKTADLMEECCKV
;
A
#
# COMPACT_ATOMS: atom_id res chain seq x y z
N TYR A 1 2.27 -6.29 20.03
CA TYR A 1 3.17 -5.14 19.90
C TYR A 1 2.36 -3.86 19.94
N GLU A 2 2.66 -2.97 20.87
CA GLU A 2 1.97 -1.70 21.06
C GLU A 2 2.91 -0.53 20.75
N ILE A 3 2.36 0.52 20.15
CA ILE A 3 3.06 1.73 19.74
C ILE A 3 2.37 2.92 20.39
N PRO A 4 3.11 3.89 20.96
CA PRO A 4 2.52 5.12 21.46
C PRO A 4 2.06 6.01 20.29
N ASN A 5 0.86 6.53 20.40
CA ASN A 5 0.32 7.53 19.48
C ASN A 5 0.87 8.92 19.83
N VAL A 6 2.11 9.17 19.42
CA VAL A 6 2.82 10.43 19.65
C VAL A 6 3.34 11.00 18.34
N PRO A 7 3.62 12.32 18.26
CA PRO A 7 4.16 12.95 17.06
C PRO A 7 5.43 12.24 16.56
N VAL A 8 5.49 11.98 15.27
CA VAL A 8 6.65 11.42 14.56
C VAL A 8 7.26 12.52 13.70
N VAL A 9 8.51 12.86 13.97
CA VAL A 9 9.24 13.89 13.22
C VAL A 9 10.08 13.24 12.13
N PHE A 10 9.91 13.67 10.89
CA PHE A 10 10.82 13.40 9.78
C PHE A 10 11.69 14.62 9.58
N GLU A 11 12.97 14.46 9.76
CA GLU A 11 13.92 15.58 9.71
C GLU A 11 14.09 16.08 8.28
N LYS A 12 14.31 17.38 8.15
CA LYS A 12 14.65 18.02 6.88
C LYS A 12 15.83 17.33 6.20
N ASN A 13 15.86 17.39 4.89
CA ASN A 13 16.88 16.77 4.04
C ASN A 13 16.96 15.24 4.10
N GLN A 14 16.00 14.58 4.78
CA GLN A 14 15.84 13.13 4.71
C GLN A 14 14.78 12.76 3.67
N TRP A 15 15.02 11.69 2.91
CA TRP A 15 14.07 11.11 1.95
C TRP A 15 13.42 12.15 1.01
N GLY A 16 14.21 13.10 0.48
CA GLY A 16 13.70 14.12 -0.45
C GLY A 16 12.82 15.20 0.18
N LEU A 17 12.77 15.29 1.51
CA LEU A 17 12.11 16.40 2.18
C LEU A 17 12.85 17.71 1.92
N PRO A 18 12.13 18.83 1.71
CA PRO A 18 12.73 20.13 1.60
C PRO A 18 13.34 20.60 2.93
N ASP A 19 13.84 21.83 2.99
CA ASP A 19 14.51 22.44 4.16
C ASP A 19 13.65 22.59 5.43
N LYS A 20 12.60 21.78 5.56
CA LYS A 20 11.66 21.82 6.69
C LYS A 20 11.34 20.41 7.17
N ASP A 21 11.30 20.23 8.50
CA ASP A 21 10.81 19.01 9.13
C ASP A 21 9.33 18.80 8.79
N TRP A 22 8.97 17.53 8.60
CA TRP A 22 7.58 17.13 8.40
C TRP A 22 7.08 16.31 9.59
N VAL A 23 5.98 16.75 10.17
CA VAL A 23 5.33 16.12 11.32
C VAL A 23 3.86 15.89 10.98
N PRO A 24 3.50 14.66 10.57
CA PRO A 24 2.10 14.34 10.30
C PRO A 24 1.27 14.42 11.57
N ARG A 25 0.01 14.86 11.41
CA ARG A 25 -0.98 14.94 12.50
C ARG A 25 -2.12 13.99 12.26
N ASN A 26 -2.74 13.54 13.34
CA ASN A 26 -4.02 12.82 13.27
C ASN A 26 -5.15 13.79 12.90
N SER A 27 -6.29 13.23 12.47
CA SER A 27 -7.48 14.02 12.16
C SER A 27 -8.12 14.64 13.40
N ASP A 28 -7.93 13.99 14.56
CA ASP A 28 -8.36 14.45 15.88
C ASP A 28 -7.36 14.01 16.96
N ASP A 29 -7.54 14.52 18.18
CA ASP A 29 -6.68 14.27 19.32
C ASP A 29 -7.22 13.16 20.25
N LYS A 30 -8.30 12.47 19.86
CA LYS A 30 -9.04 11.50 20.69
C LYS A 30 -8.16 10.42 21.31
N TYR A 31 -7.14 9.98 20.59
CA TYR A 31 -6.26 8.90 21.01
C TYR A 31 -4.83 9.35 21.25
N GLU A 32 -4.59 10.65 21.43
CA GLU A 32 -3.24 11.19 21.64
C GLU A 32 -2.59 10.63 22.90
N GLY A 33 -1.32 10.24 22.80
CA GLY A 33 -0.53 9.70 23.91
C GLY A 33 -0.87 8.27 24.33
N ILE A 34 -1.88 7.63 23.74
CA ILE A 34 -2.32 6.27 24.11
C ILE A 34 -1.45 5.23 23.42
N LEU A 35 -1.10 4.18 24.14
CA LEU A 35 -0.51 2.97 23.56
C LEU A 35 -1.58 2.18 22.80
N MET A 36 -1.28 1.76 21.58
CA MET A 36 -2.22 1.01 20.76
C MET A 36 -1.54 -0.04 19.88
N SER A 37 -2.29 -1.08 19.51
CA SER A 37 -1.82 -2.08 18.56
C SER A 37 -1.81 -1.52 17.13
N LEU A 38 -1.01 -2.11 16.24
CA LEU A 38 -1.01 -1.78 14.82
C LEU A 38 -2.40 -1.95 14.18
N ARG A 39 -3.12 -3.02 14.54
CA ARG A 39 -4.49 -3.28 14.07
C ARG A 39 -5.44 -2.13 14.46
N PHE A 40 -5.39 -1.69 15.70
CA PHE A 40 -6.22 -0.57 16.18
C PHE A 40 -5.87 0.72 15.44
N GLY A 41 -4.56 1.00 15.26
CA GLY A 41 -4.09 2.16 14.51
C GLY A 41 -4.56 2.18 13.07
N LEU A 42 -4.52 1.02 12.38
CA LEU A 42 -5.01 0.88 11.01
C LEU A 42 -6.53 1.05 10.94
N ALA A 43 -7.28 0.35 11.79
CA ALA A 43 -8.75 0.39 11.83
C ALA A 43 -9.32 1.80 12.11
N ASN A 44 -8.60 2.60 12.89
CA ASN A 44 -8.99 3.97 13.22
C ASN A 44 -8.27 5.05 12.39
N SER A 45 -7.53 4.64 11.35
CA SER A 45 -6.80 5.56 10.45
C SER A 45 -5.87 6.55 11.19
N ILE A 46 -5.10 6.04 12.16
CA ILE A 46 -4.23 6.87 12.99
C ILE A 46 -2.93 7.18 12.23
N ASN A 47 -2.79 8.40 11.75
CA ASN A 47 -1.68 8.84 10.91
C ASN A 47 -0.31 8.71 11.59
N THR A 48 -0.21 9.00 12.88
CA THR A 48 1.04 8.91 13.64
C THR A 48 1.57 7.47 13.75
N ILE A 49 0.67 6.47 13.83
CA ILE A 49 1.05 5.05 13.80
C ILE A 49 1.59 4.66 12.42
N THR A 50 0.93 5.09 11.35
CA THR A 50 1.40 4.87 9.97
C THR A 50 2.73 5.55 9.72
N ALA A 51 2.90 6.80 10.20
CA ALA A 51 4.16 7.53 10.13
C ALA A 51 5.29 6.86 10.92
N TYR A 52 4.99 6.31 12.08
CA TYR A 52 5.96 5.54 12.87
C TYR A 52 6.49 4.34 12.07
N ILE A 53 5.60 3.57 11.43
CA ILE A 53 5.99 2.45 10.56
C ILE A 53 6.84 2.95 9.39
N MET A 54 6.40 4.02 8.72
CA MET A 54 7.15 4.62 7.61
C MET A 54 8.57 5.00 8.03
N LYS A 55 8.75 5.57 9.23
CA LYS A 55 10.06 5.95 9.74
C LYS A 55 10.97 4.74 9.99
N GLN A 56 10.42 3.56 10.30
CA GLN A 56 11.20 2.34 10.50
C GLN A 56 11.68 1.73 9.18
N PHE A 57 10.83 1.72 8.15
CA PHE A 57 11.10 1.01 6.90
C PHE A 57 11.56 1.92 5.74
N GLY A 58 11.23 3.20 5.83
CA GLY A 58 11.51 4.19 4.79
C GLY A 58 10.62 4.07 3.55
N PRO A 59 10.54 5.15 2.74
CA PRO A 59 9.64 5.20 1.58
C PRO A 59 10.04 4.24 0.45
N HIS A 60 11.32 3.93 0.27
CA HIS A 60 11.78 3.02 -0.78
C HIS A 60 11.20 1.60 -0.61
N SER A 61 11.12 1.08 0.62
CA SER A 61 10.54 -0.23 0.90
C SER A 61 9.07 -0.30 0.50
N VAL A 62 8.33 0.80 0.70
CA VAL A 62 6.92 0.91 0.29
C VAL A 62 6.80 0.94 -1.23
N LEU A 63 7.65 1.70 -1.91
CA LEU A 63 7.67 1.76 -3.38
C LEU A 63 7.99 0.40 -4.00
N ASP A 64 8.97 -0.32 -3.46
CA ASP A 64 9.36 -1.63 -3.96
C ASP A 64 8.22 -2.65 -3.81
N LEU A 65 7.50 -2.62 -2.68
CA LEU A 65 6.32 -3.44 -2.49
C LEU A 65 5.19 -3.04 -3.46
N ALA A 66 4.91 -1.74 -3.58
CA ALA A 66 3.88 -1.22 -4.50
C ALA A 66 4.13 -1.67 -5.94
N LYS A 67 5.38 -1.61 -6.43
CA LYS A 67 5.76 -2.12 -7.76
C LYS A 67 5.50 -3.61 -7.90
N LYS A 68 5.82 -4.42 -6.88
CA LYS A 68 5.53 -5.86 -6.88
C LYS A 68 4.04 -6.15 -6.90
N MET A 69 3.22 -5.26 -6.33
CA MET A 69 1.76 -5.32 -6.36
C MET A 69 1.14 -4.68 -7.62
N GLY A 70 1.94 -4.40 -8.65
CA GLY A 70 1.48 -3.95 -9.95
C GLY A 70 1.25 -2.45 -10.09
N ILE A 71 1.67 -1.63 -9.14
CA ILE A 71 1.64 -0.18 -9.27
C ILE A 71 2.74 0.26 -10.26
N SER A 72 2.32 0.79 -11.40
CA SER A 72 3.19 1.27 -12.48
C SER A 72 3.34 2.78 -12.51
N SER A 73 2.41 3.50 -11.88
CA SER A 73 2.45 4.95 -11.73
C SER A 73 3.73 5.40 -11.03
N LYS A 74 4.23 6.57 -11.44
CA LYS A 74 5.42 7.15 -10.83
C LYS A 74 5.11 7.60 -9.41
N LEU A 75 5.80 7.01 -8.43
CA LEU A 75 5.72 7.39 -7.04
C LEU A 75 7.06 7.99 -6.60
N ASP A 76 7.01 9.13 -5.94
CA ASP A 76 8.20 9.75 -5.38
C ASP A 76 8.50 9.16 -3.98
N PRO A 77 9.79 8.86 -3.67
CA PRO A 77 10.19 8.23 -2.42
C PRO A 77 10.19 9.22 -1.24
N VAL A 78 9.05 9.81 -0.94
CA VAL A 78 8.86 10.75 0.16
C VAL A 78 8.05 10.15 1.30
N PRO A 79 8.29 10.52 2.57
CA PRO A 79 7.60 9.92 3.71
C PRO A 79 6.07 10.06 3.66
N SER A 80 5.54 11.13 3.06
CA SER A 80 4.10 11.38 2.94
C SER A 80 3.34 10.34 2.13
N ILE A 81 4.06 9.47 1.39
CA ILE A 81 3.46 8.34 0.67
C ILE A 81 2.63 7.44 1.59
N CYS A 82 3.00 7.33 2.87
CA CYS A 82 2.26 6.53 3.85
C CYS A 82 0.87 7.08 4.16
N LEU A 83 0.60 8.32 3.81
CA LEU A 83 -0.71 8.96 3.99
C LEU A 83 -1.49 9.10 2.67
N GLY A 84 -1.02 8.46 1.59
CA GLY A 84 -1.72 8.43 0.30
C GLY A 84 -1.67 9.75 -0.45
N THR A 85 -0.54 10.44 -0.47
CA THR A 85 -0.37 11.75 -1.13
C THR A 85 -0.08 11.67 -2.63
N PHE A 86 -0.53 10.63 -3.32
CA PHE A 86 -0.32 10.43 -4.76
C PHE A 86 -1.57 9.87 -5.43
N ASP A 87 -1.66 10.07 -6.72
CA ASP A 87 -2.77 9.60 -7.52
C ASP A 87 -2.46 8.25 -8.17
N LEU A 88 -3.36 7.29 -8.03
CA LEU A 88 -3.32 5.99 -8.66
C LEU A 88 -4.61 5.74 -9.43
N SER A 89 -4.54 4.96 -10.50
CA SER A 89 -5.73 4.52 -11.19
C SER A 89 -6.48 3.46 -10.39
N VAL A 90 -7.81 3.40 -10.57
CA VAL A 90 -8.65 2.34 -9.99
C VAL A 90 -8.15 0.96 -10.43
N TYR A 91 -7.69 0.84 -11.67
CA TYR A 91 -7.10 -0.38 -12.22
C TYR A 91 -5.90 -0.88 -11.39
N GLU A 92 -4.95 0.01 -11.07
CA GLU A 92 -3.79 -0.33 -10.25
C GLU A 92 -4.19 -0.69 -8.81
N MET A 93 -5.14 0.05 -8.24
CA MET A 93 -5.64 -0.21 -6.88
C MET A 93 -6.34 -1.56 -6.78
N VAL A 94 -7.18 -1.93 -7.76
CA VAL A 94 -7.83 -3.25 -7.80
C VAL A 94 -6.79 -4.36 -7.89
N GLY A 95 -5.78 -4.22 -8.77
CA GLY A 95 -4.69 -5.19 -8.88
C GLY A 95 -3.90 -5.32 -7.59
N ALA A 96 -3.56 -4.21 -6.95
CA ALA A 96 -2.80 -4.21 -5.70
C ALA A 96 -3.59 -4.84 -4.53
N TYR A 97 -4.85 -4.46 -4.33
CA TYR A 97 -5.68 -5.04 -3.27
C TYR A 97 -6.00 -6.52 -3.49
N SER A 98 -6.20 -6.94 -4.74
CA SER A 98 -6.43 -8.37 -5.05
C SER A 98 -5.25 -9.25 -4.66
N THR A 99 -4.04 -8.71 -4.54
CA THR A 99 -2.85 -9.44 -4.10
C THR A 99 -3.01 -10.03 -2.70
N PHE A 100 -3.70 -9.33 -1.79
CA PHE A 100 -3.94 -9.84 -0.43
C PHE A 100 -4.83 -11.07 -0.42
N VAL A 101 -5.98 -11.03 -1.11
CA VAL A 101 -6.92 -12.15 -1.18
C VAL A 101 -6.42 -13.28 -2.09
N ASN A 102 -5.46 -13.00 -2.96
CA ASN A 102 -4.82 -13.98 -3.84
C ASN A 102 -3.48 -14.50 -3.27
N LYS A 103 -3.41 -14.67 -1.95
CA LYS A 103 -2.28 -15.30 -1.23
C LYS A 103 -0.92 -14.66 -1.51
N GLY A 104 -0.90 -13.35 -1.71
CA GLY A 104 0.31 -12.58 -1.98
C GLY A 104 0.77 -12.56 -3.45
N ILE A 105 0.01 -13.19 -4.35
CA ILE A 105 0.30 -13.19 -5.78
C ILE A 105 -0.49 -12.09 -6.47
N TRP A 106 0.22 -11.09 -6.98
CA TRP A 106 -0.39 -10.12 -7.87
C TRP A 106 -0.72 -10.76 -9.21
N THR A 107 -1.92 -10.51 -9.69
CA THR A 107 -2.38 -10.92 -11.03
C THR A 107 -2.85 -9.69 -11.77
N GLU A 108 -2.36 -9.50 -12.99
CA GLU A 108 -2.73 -8.38 -13.85
C GLU A 108 -4.24 -8.40 -14.11
N PRO A 109 -5.00 -7.35 -13.74
CA PRO A 109 -6.39 -7.27 -14.12
C PRO A 109 -6.51 -7.18 -15.65
N ILE A 110 -7.20 -8.12 -16.27
CA ILE A 110 -7.46 -8.11 -17.71
C ILE A 110 -8.96 -7.99 -17.98
N ILE A 111 -9.29 -7.25 -19.04
CA ILE A 111 -10.69 -7.00 -19.43
C ILE A 111 -11.11 -7.95 -20.56
N VAL A 112 -10.16 -8.32 -21.43
CA VAL A 112 -10.38 -9.23 -22.56
C VAL A 112 -9.52 -10.46 -22.35
N THR A 113 -10.14 -11.63 -22.28
CA THR A 113 -9.44 -12.91 -22.13
C THR A 113 -9.16 -13.58 -23.48
N ARG A 114 -10.05 -13.40 -24.48
CA ARG A 114 -9.89 -13.99 -25.81
C ARG A 114 -10.66 -13.22 -26.88
N ILE A 115 -10.20 -13.30 -28.08
CA ILE A 115 -10.87 -12.75 -29.29
C ILE A 115 -11.11 -13.90 -30.25
N GLU A 116 -12.35 -14.05 -30.72
CA GLU A 116 -12.76 -15.05 -31.69
C GLU A 116 -13.35 -14.38 -32.94
N ASP A 117 -13.27 -15.07 -34.07
CA ASP A 117 -13.99 -14.66 -35.27
C ASP A 117 -15.49 -15.03 -35.17
N LYS A 118 -16.26 -14.65 -36.21
CA LYS A 118 -17.70 -14.95 -36.28
C LYS A 118 -18.05 -16.45 -36.34
N ASN A 119 -17.08 -17.32 -36.58
CA ASN A 119 -17.23 -18.78 -36.64
C ASN A 119 -16.73 -19.45 -35.36
N GLY A 120 -16.28 -18.69 -34.32
CA GLY A 120 -15.73 -19.19 -33.07
C GLY A 120 -14.27 -19.62 -33.17
N ILE A 121 -13.57 -19.25 -34.24
CA ILE A 121 -12.14 -19.55 -34.37
C ILE A 121 -11.37 -18.55 -33.50
N LEU A 122 -10.50 -19.08 -32.63
CA LEU A 122 -9.65 -18.27 -31.76
C LEU A 122 -8.66 -17.44 -32.58
N LEU A 123 -8.75 -16.13 -32.50
CA LEU A 123 -7.82 -15.18 -33.12
C LEU A 123 -6.69 -14.80 -32.18
N GLN A 124 -7.01 -14.58 -30.91
CA GLN A 124 -6.03 -14.23 -29.89
C GLN A 124 -6.50 -14.65 -28.51
N ASP A 125 -5.56 -15.12 -27.69
CA ASP A 125 -5.76 -15.41 -26.28
C ASP A 125 -4.87 -14.51 -25.42
N PHE A 126 -5.36 -14.09 -24.26
CA PHE A 126 -4.65 -13.22 -23.34
C PHE A 126 -4.55 -13.90 -21.97
N ALA A 127 -3.34 -14.12 -21.52
CA ALA A 127 -3.07 -14.60 -20.18
C ALA A 127 -2.58 -13.43 -19.30
N PRO A 128 -3.14 -13.25 -18.09
CA PRO A 128 -2.67 -12.21 -17.17
C PRO A 128 -1.23 -12.50 -16.73
N LYS A 129 -0.45 -11.44 -16.57
CA LYS A 129 0.85 -11.55 -15.89
C LYS A 129 0.63 -11.78 -14.40
N THR A 130 1.53 -12.53 -13.78
CA THR A 130 1.51 -12.77 -12.34
C THR A 130 2.86 -12.48 -11.72
N ASN A 131 2.87 -12.07 -10.46
CA ASN A 131 4.09 -11.82 -9.70
C ASN A 131 3.85 -12.11 -8.22
N GLU A 132 4.77 -12.82 -7.57
CA GLU A 132 4.76 -12.97 -6.12
C GLU A 132 5.23 -11.65 -5.48
N ALA A 133 4.29 -10.91 -4.90
CA ALA A 133 4.56 -9.63 -4.24
C ALA A 133 4.96 -9.81 -2.78
N MET A 134 4.33 -10.78 -2.10
CA MET A 134 4.59 -11.12 -0.70
C MET A 134 4.27 -12.59 -0.43
N SER A 135 4.71 -13.11 0.73
CA SER A 135 4.37 -14.47 1.15
C SER A 135 2.86 -14.61 1.46
N GLU A 136 2.30 -15.80 1.27
CA GLU A 136 0.91 -16.12 1.65
C GLU A 136 0.63 -15.72 3.11
N LYS A 137 1.52 -16.08 4.04
CA LYS A 137 1.41 -15.70 5.45
C LYS A 137 1.30 -14.19 5.67
N THR A 138 2.03 -13.39 4.90
CA THR A 138 1.97 -11.92 5.00
C THR A 138 0.64 -11.41 4.45
N ALA A 139 0.17 -11.97 3.35
CA ALA A 139 -1.11 -11.62 2.75
C ALA A 139 -2.28 -11.94 3.71
N ASP A 140 -2.29 -13.14 4.32
CA ASP A 140 -3.28 -13.54 5.31
C ASP A 140 -3.33 -12.60 6.52
N LEU A 141 -2.15 -12.19 7.03
CA LEU A 141 -2.07 -11.22 8.13
C LEU A 141 -2.65 -9.87 7.75
N MET A 142 -2.41 -9.39 6.52
CA MET A 142 -2.98 -8.13 6.04
C MET A 142 -4.49 -8.24 5.83
N GLU A 143 -4.97 -9.32 5.25
CA GLU A 143 -6.41 -9.59 5.11
C GLU A 143 -7.09 -9.58 6.48
N GLU A 144 -6.51 -10.24 7.48
CA GLU A 144 -7.02 -10.26 8.85
C GLU A 144 -7.01 -8.86 9.50
N CYS A 145 -6.02 -8.03 9.21
CA CYS A 145 -5.99 -6.63 9.68
C CYS A 145 -7.08 -5.77 9.03
N CYS A 146 -7.53 -6.09 7.82
CA CYS A 146 -8.59 -5.37 7.11
C CYS A 146 -10.02 -5.82 7.50
N LYS A 147 -10.16 -6.93 8.23
CA LYS A 147 -11.44 -7.38 8.82
C LYS A 147 -11.72 -6.59 10.10
N VAL A 148 -12.37 -5.44 9.98
CA VAL A 148 -12.73 -4.54 11.10
C VAL A 148 -14.21 -4.68 11.42
#